data_663b2e1ec96c8f886fa12c54253cc3e3
#
_entry.id   663b2e1ec96c8f886fa12c54253cc3e3
#
_cell.length_a   1.000
_cell.length_b   1.000
_cell.length_c   1.000
_cell.angle_alpha   90.00
_cell.angle_beta   90.00
_cell.angle_gamma   90.00
#
_symmetry.space_group_name_H-M   'P 1'
#
loop_
_entity.id
_entity.type
_entity.pdbx_description
1 polymer ?
#
loop_
_entity_poly.entity_id
_entity_poly.type
_entity_poly.pdbx_seq_one_letter_code
_entity_poly.pdbx_strand_id
1 'polypeptide(L)'
;MNFFQFHRTIKIRIIETFLSSAVGSMVFPFMAIYLSFHFGLKTAGLLLLINVFVGIAINFFGGYFSDTFGRKKIIVVAESMRFLAFSTMMICNSPWLTAPLITFFMMTVNSVCWGLAGPANQAMLIDVSKPEERKTIYTIIYWANNLSIAIGGIAGGFLFKEHLFELLLALSVTTLITWFLITFVIHESYIPASTKEVRPADHARKLISNYKEVFSDRVFVLFVLAGVLVLSMEFQLTNYIGVRLADDFPLQSLFGFEFSGIEM
;
A
#
# COMPACT_ATOMS: atom_id res chain seq x y z
N MET A 1 -10.59 16.41 20.92
CA MET A 1 -9.70 17.23 20.08
C MET A 1 -10.25 17.27 18.67
N ASN A 2 -10.37 18.45 18.06
CA ASN A 2 -10.98 18.59 16.73
C ASN A 2 -9.92 18.37 15.64
N PHE A 3 -10.29 17.69 14.54
CA PHE A 3 -9.44 17.47 13.35
C PHE A 3 -8.75 18.76 12.86
N PHE A 4 -9.42 19.89 12.92
CA PHE A 4 -8.89 21.18 12.48
C PHE A 4 -7.71 21.72 13.29
N GLN A 5 -7.50 21.22 14.51
CA GLN A 5 -6.42 21.63 15.41
C GLN A 5 -5.09 20.91 15.14
N PHE A 6 -5.10 19.81 14.38
CA PHE A 6 -3.88 19.08 14.05
C PHE A 6 -2.93 19.88 13.14
N HIS A 7 -1.65 19.53 13.25
CA HIS A 7 -0.62 20.06 12.37
C HIS A 7 -0.97 19.85 10.89
N ARG A 8 -0.63 20.79 10.01
CA ARG A 8 -0.97 20.76 8.58
C ARG A 8 -0.56 19.44 7.91
N THR A 9 0.63 18.95 8.20
CA THR A 9 1.14 17.67 7.69
C THR A 9 0.24 16.51 8.05
N ILE A 10 -0.26 16.44 9.30
CA ILE A 10 -1.15 15.35 9.75
C ILE A 10 -2.46 15.37 8.95
N LYS A 11 -3.07 16.54 8.76
CA LYS A 11 -4.31 16.68 7.98
C LYS A 11 -4.14 16.21 6.53
N ILE A 12 -3.04 16.62 5.89
CA ILE A 12 -2.71 16.22 4.52
C ILE A 12 -2.51 14.70 4.46
N ARG A 13 -1.78 14.13 5.40
CA ARG A 13 -1.54 12.69 5.47
C ARG A 13 -2.82 11.87 5.64
N ILE A 14 -3.77 12.33 6.47
CA ILE A 14 -5.07 11.66 6.64
C ILE A 14 -5.86 11.68 5.32
N ILE A 15 -5.94 12.85 4.67
CA ILE A 15 -6.66 12.99 3.39
C ILE A 15 -6.01 12.15 2.30
N GLU A 16 -4.70 12.19 2.19
CA GLU A 16 -3.93 11.39 1.23
C GLU A 16 -4.14 9.89 1.46
N THR A 17 -4.03 9.44 2.71
CA THR A 17 -4.27 8.03 3.06
C THR A 17 -5.69 7.61 2.65
N PHE A 18 -6.70 8.43 2.94
CA PHE A 18 -8.07 8.14 2.53
C PHE A 18 -8.21 8.01 1.01
N LEU A 19 -7.74 9.00 0.26
CA LEU A 19 -7.86 9.01 -1.22
C LEU A 19 -7.08 7.86 -1.86
N SER A 20 -5.83 7.65 -1.45
CA SER A 20 -4.98 6.59 -2.00
C SER A 20 -5.53 5.20 -1.66
N SER A 21 -6.05 5.01 -0.44
CA SER A 21 -6.68 3.74 -0.05
C SER A 21 -8.00 3.50 -0.77
N ALA A 22 -8.83 4.54 -0.97
CA ALA A 22 -10.11 4.39 -1.68
C ALA A 22 -9.90 3.96 -3.13
N VAL A 23 -9.04 4.68 -3.87
CA VAL A 23 -8.77 4.34 -5.28
C VAL A 23 -7.97 3.04 -5.39
N GLY A 24 -7.01 2.79 -4.48
CA GLY A 24 -6.26 1.55 -4.43
C GLY A 24 -7.16 0.33 -4.20
N SER A 25 -8.17 0.45 -3.34
CA SER A 25 -9.14 -0.63 -3.06
C SER A 25 -10.09 -0.92 -4.22
N MET A 26 -10.23 0.01 -5.17
CA MET A 26 -10.96 -0.26 -6.43
C MET A 26 -10.19 -1.16 -7.40
N VAL A 27 -8.87 -1.28 -7.24
CA VAL A 27 -8.00 -1.96 -8.21
C VAL A 27 -7.33 -3.19 -7.62
N PHE A 28 -6.56 -3.02 -6.53
CA PHE A 28 -5.64 -4.06 -6.07
C PHE A 28 -6.28 -5.38 -5.64
N PRO A 29 -7.44 -5.43 -4.96
CA PRO A 29 -8.09 -6.69 -4.61
C PRO A 29 -8.48 -7.52 -5.84
N PHE A 30 -8.80 -6.86 -6.93
CA PHE A 30 -9.24 -7.49 -8.18
C PHE A 30 -8.08 -7.87 -9.14
N MET A 31 -6.85 -7.42 -8.84
CA MET A 31 -5.69 -7.78 -9.68
C MET A 31 -5.36 -9.27 -9.66
N ALA A 32 -5.78 -10.01 -8.62
CA ALA A 32 -5.71 -11.47 -8.60
C ALA A 32 -6.54 -12.09 -9.74
N ILE A 33 -7.74 -11.56 -9.98
CA ILE A 33 -8.65 -11.98 -11.06
C ILE A 33 -8.04 -11.63 -12.43
N TYR A 34 -7.52 -10.40 -12.56
CA TYR A 34 -6.83 -9.96 -13.77
C TYR A 34 -5.65 -10.87 -14.14
N LEU A 35 -4.78 -11.16 -13.17
CA LEU A 35 -3.63 -12.03 -13.41
C LEU A 35 -4.06 -13.47 -13.70
N SER A 36 -5.10 -13.99 -13.03
CA SER A 36 -5.60 -15.33 -13.27
C SER A 36 -6.20 -15.47 -14.68
N PHE A 37 -6.88 -14.44 -15.17
CA PHE A 37 -7.42 -14.40 -16.53
C PHE A 37 -6.32 -14.46 -17.60
N HIS A 38 -5.21 -13.73 -17.41
CA HIS A 38 -4.13 -13.65 -18.40
C HIS A 38 -3.08 -14.76 -18.30
N PHE A 39 -2.79 -15.27 -17.10
CA PHE A 39 -1.69 -16.21 -16.86
C PHE A 39 -2.15 -17.56 -16.30
N GLY A 40 -3.44 -17.71 -16.03
CA GLY A 40 -4.00 -18.87 -15.33
C GLY A 40 -3.81 -18.81 -13.82
N LEU A 41 -4.70 -19.48 -13.08
CA LEU A 41 -4.82 -19.40 -11.62
C LEU A 41 -3.50 -19.73 -10.87
N LYS A 42 -2.82 -20.80 -11.29
CA LYS A 42 -1.57 -21.26 -10.66
C LYS A 42 -0.43 -20.24 -10.80
N THR A 43 -0.27 -19.68 -11.99
CA THR A 43 0.77 -18.67 -12.28
C THR A 43 0.45 -17.36 -11.57
N ALA A 44 -0.81 -16.93 -11.57
CA ALA A 44 -1.26 -15.73 -10.86
C ALA A 44 -0.94 -15.82 -9.36
N GLY A 45 -1.23 -16.93 -8.72
CA GLY A 45 -0.89 -17.15 -7.31
C GLY A 45 0.62 -17.03 -7.04
N LEU A 46 1.46 -17.60 -7.92
CA LEU A 46 2.92 -17.47 -7.80
C LEU A 46 3.38 -16.02 -7.98
N LEU A 47 2.85 -15.30 -8.95
CA LEU A 47 3.18 -13.90 -9.20
C LEU A 47 2.80 -13.00 -8.02
N LEU A 48 1.61 -13.20 -7.43
CA LEU A 48 1.19 -12.48 -6.23
C LEU A 48 2.09 -12.80 -5.03
N LEU A 49 2.48 -14.05 -4.87
CA LEU A 49 3.44 -14.46 -3.83
C LEU A 49 4.79 -13.76 -3.97
N ILE A 50 5.31 -13.64 -5.19
CA ILE A 50 6.53 -12.88 -5.47
C ILE A 50 6.37 -11.43 -5.06
N ASN A 51 5.24 -10.77 -5.38
CA ASN A 51 4.97 -9.40 -4.98
C ASN A 51 4.98 -9.21 -3.46
N VAL A 52 4.38 -10.14 -2.71
CA VAL A 52 4.38 -10.12 -1.24
C VAL A 52 5.81 -10.22 -0.70
N PHE A 53 6.60 -11.18 -1.19
CA PHE A 53 8.00 -11.34 -0.75
C PHE A 53 8.86 -10.12 -1.05
N VAL A 54 8.72 -9.55 -2.24
CA VAL A 54 9.43 -8.31 -2.61
C VAL A 54 9.04 -7.17 -1.66
N GLY A 55 7.74 -6.97 -1.41
CA GLY A 55 7.25 -5.95 -0.49
C GLY A 55 7.82 -6.10 0.93
N ILE A 56 7.81 -7.32 1.48
CA ILE A 56 8.37 -7.62 2.80
C ILE A 56 9.88 -7.34 2.81
N ALA A 57 10.63 -7.86 1.84
CA ALA A 57 12.08 -7.67 1.77
C ALA A 57 12.46 -6.19 1.74
N ILE A 58 11.78 -5.40 0.93
CA ILE A 58 12.04 -3.95 0.83
C ILE A 58 11.61 -3.21 2.10
N ASN A 59 10.53 -3.62 2.75
CA ASN A 59 10.08 -3.00 4.01
C ASN A 59 11.13 -3.06 5.11
N PHE A 60 11.91 -4.14 5.19
CA PHE A 60 13.05 -4.26 6.11
C PHE A 60 14.10 -3.15 5.90
N PHE A 61 14.34 -2.75 4.65
CA PHE A 61 15.31 -1.71 4.34
C PHE A 61 14.70 -0.30 4.36
N GLY A 62 13.38 -0.18 4.23
CA GLY A 62 12.67 1.10 4.14
C GLY A 62 12.92 2.01 5.35
N GLY A 63 12.90 1.47 6.56
CA GLY A 63 13.22 2.22 7.77
C GLY A 63 14.65 2.76 7.75
N TYR A 64 15.62 1.91 7.41
CA TYR A 64 17.01 2.31 7.30
C TYR A 64 17.24 3.42 6.26
N PHE A 65 16.67 3.28 5.07
CA PHE A 65 16.78 4.32 4.04
C PHE A 65 16.12 5.63 4.46
N SER A 66 14.98 5.56 5.12
CA SER A 66 14.26 6.70 5.66
C SER A 66 15.10 7.49 6.68
N ASP A 67 15.76 6.81 7.60
CA ASP A 67 16.60 7.43 8.62
C ASP A 67 17.94 7.94 8.06
N THR A 68 18.42 7.33 6.96
CA THR A 68 19.70 7.71 6.34
C THR A 68 19.57 8.89 5.37
N PHE A 69 18.55 8.87 4.52
CA PHE A 69 18.40 9.84 3.43
C PHE A 69 17.38 10.96 3.72
N GLY A 70 16.63 10.84 4.81
CA GLY A 70 15.54 11.74 5.16
C GLY A 70 14.17 11.19 4.73
N ARG A 71 13.16 11.42 5.56
CA ARG A 71 11.84 10.80 5.41
C ARG A 71 11.08 11.33 4.20
N LYS A 72 11.01 12.64 4.05
CA LYS A 72 10.36 13.27 2.89
C LYS A 72 10.99 12.83 1.57
N LYS A 73 12.32 12.78 1.52
CA LYS A 73 13.04 12.41 0.30
C LYS A 73 12.70 11.01 -0.18
N ILE A 74 12.67 10.03 0.73
CA ILE A 74 12.28 8.64 0.43
C ILE A 74 10.83 8.57 -0.04
N ILE A 75 9.92 9.28 0.61
CA ILE A 75 8.51 9.30 0.23
C ILE A 75 8.33 9.93 -1.17
N VAL A 76 8.99 11.06 -1.46
CA VAL A 76 8.92 11.70 -2.78
C VAL A 76 9.43 10.79 -3.89
N VAL A 77 10.57 10.10 -3.67
CA VAL A 77 11.10 9.14 -4.65
C VAL A 77 10.13 7.98 -4.86
N ALA A 78 9.59 7.40 -3.79
CA ALA A 78 8.62 6.31 -3.87
C ALA A 78 7.34 6.74 -4.61
N GLU A 79 6.78 7.92 -4.30
CA GLU A 79 5.58 8.43 -4.98
C GLU A 79 5.85 8.76 -6.45
N SER A 80 7.05 9.26 -6.80
CA SER A 80 7.45 9.45 -8.20
C SER A 80 7.46 8.13 -8.97
N MET A 81 8.05 7.09 -8.39
CA MET A 81 8.08 5.76 -8.99
C MET A 81 6.66 5.15 -9.09
N ARG A 82 5.82 5.34 -8.07
CA ARG A 82 4.42 4.89 -8.09
C ARG A 82 3.61 5.56 -9.19
N PHE A 83 3.77 6.88 -9.35
CA PHE A 83 3.12 7.61 -10.43
C PHE A 83 3.51 7.06 -11.81
N LEU A 84 4.80 6.82 -12.05
CA LEU A 84 5.27 6.21 -13.29
C LEU A 84 4.73 4.79 -13.47
N ALA A 85 4.72 3.99 -12.39
CA ALA A 85 4.20 2.63 -12.44
C ALA A 85 2.71 2.60 -12.80
N PHE A 86 1.88 3.42 -12.15
CA PHE A 86 0.44 3.46 -12.42
C PHE A 86 0.11 4.06 -13.79
N SER A 87 0.86 5.07 -14.23
CA SER A 87 0.73 5.60 -15.59
C SER A 87 1.08 4.54 -16.64
N THR A 88 2.11 3.74 -16.41
CA THR A 88 2.47 2.63 -17.28
C THR A 88 1.41 1.54 -17.26
N MET A 89 0.90 1.17 -16.08
CA MET A 89 -0.22 0.21 -15.96
C MET A 89 -1.45 0.70 -16.73
N MET A 90 -1.80 1.99 -16.61
CA MET A 90 -2.91 2.60 -17.35
C MET A 90 -2.71 2.46 -18.86
N ILE A 91 -1.54 2.79 -19.38
CA ILE A 91 -1.24 2.67 -20.82
C ILE A 91 -1.30 1.20 -21.26
N CYS A 92 -0.74 0.28 -20.47
CA CYS A 92 -0.72 -1.16 -20.76
C CYS A 92 -2.08 -1.86 -20.61
N ASN A 93 -3.11 -1.16 -20.14
CA ASN A 93 -4.48 -1.66 -20.08
C ASN A 93 -5.45 -0.71 -20.80
N SER A 94 -4.93 0.05 -21.78
CA SER A 94 -5.73 0.93 -22.62
C SER A 94 -6.39 0.14 -23.76
N PRO A 95 -7.42 0.71 -24.41
CA PRO A 95 -8.02 0.11 -25.60
C PRO A 95 -7.03 -0.15 -26.75
N TRP A 96 -5.87 0.52 -26.72
CA TRP A 96 -4.85 0.41 -27.78
C TRP A 96 -3.74 -0.57 -27.46
N LEU A 97 -3.52 -0.88 -26.17
CA LEU A 97 -2.39 -1.71 -25.74
C LEU A 97 -2.77 -2.56 -24.53
N THR A 98 -2.66 -3.87 -24.65
CA THR A 98 -2.83 -4.82 -23.56
C THR A 98 -1.51 -5.54 -23.31
N ALA A 99 -0.86 -5.26 -22.18
CA ALA A 99 0.44 -5.85 -21.83
C ALA A 99 0.46 -6.34 -20.36
N PRO A 100 -0.14 -7.52 -20.06
CA PRO A 100 -0.32 -8.01 -18.69
C PRO A 100 0.99 -8.25 -17.95
N LEU A 101 2.04 -8.66 -18.65
CA LEU A 101 3.35 -8.88 -18.04
C LEU A 101 3.96 -7.57 -17.53
N ILE A 102 3.85 -6.49 -18.31
CA ILE A 102 4.32 -5.15 -17.88
C ILE A 102 3.47 -4.68 -16.71
N THR A 103 2.17 -4.88 -16.74
CA THR A 103 1.25 -4.58 -15.63
C THR A 103 1.71 -5.28 -14.34
N PHE A 104 2.06 -6.57 -14.39
CA PHE A 104 2.60 -7.30 -13.26
C PHE A 104 3.93 -6.69 -12.74
N PHE A 105 4.86 -6.35 -13.65
CA PHE A 105 6.12 -5.70 -13.22
C PHE A 105 5.87 -4.34 -12.55
N MET A 106 4.92 -3.56 -13.03
CA MET A 106 4.55 -2.28 -12.41
C MET A 106 3.86 -2.47 -11.05
N MET A 107 3.08 -3.54 -10.86
CA MET A 107 2.59 -3.95 -9.54
C MET A 107 3.74 -4.26 -8.59
N THR A 108 4.78 -4.92 -9.07
CA THR A 108 5.99 -5.21 -8.27
C THR A 108 6.72 -3.92 -7.90
N VAL A 109 6.85 -2.98 -8.83
CA VAL A 109 7.40 -1.63 -8.54
C VAL A 109 6.57 -0.93 -7.47
N ASN A 110 5.24 -0.99 -7.53
CA ASN A 110 4.39 -0.44 -6.48
C ASN A 110 4.63 -1.10 -5.11
N SER A 111 4.83 -2.42 -5.06
CA SER A 111 5.16 -3.13 -3.82
C SER A 111 6.50 -2.68 -3.24
N VAL A 112 7.51 -2.44 -4.08
CA VAL A 112 8.80 -1.83 -3.69
C VAL A 112 8.59 -0.44 -3.10
N CYS A 113 7.82 0.42 -3.78
CA CYS A 113 7.53 1.77 -3.31
C CYS A 113 6.80 1.77 -1.97
N TRP A 114 5.86 0.85 -1.78
CA TRP A 114 5.13 0.69 -0.52
C TRP A 114 6.06 0.27 0.63
N GLY A 115 6.95 -0.69 0.37
CA GLY A 115 7.97 -1.12 1.32
C GLY A 115 8.93 0.00 1.73
N LEU A 116 9.31 0.87 0.79
CA LEU A 116 10.18 2.02 1.06
C LEU A 116 9.46 3.15 1.81
N ALA A 117 8.28 3.54 1.35
CA ALA A 117 7.54 4.68 1.88
C ALA A 117 6.82 4.37 3.19
N GLY A 118 6.41 3.14 3.45
CA GLY A 118 5.62 2.76 4.62
C GLY A 118 6.26 3.19 5.95
N PRO A 119 7.48 2.73 6.27
CA PRO A 119 8.19 3.12 7.49
C PRO A 119 8.44 4.64 7.56
N ALA A 120 8.81 5.27 6.43
CA ALA A 120 9.06 6.71 6.35
C ALA A 120 7.78 7.53 6.68
N ASN A 121 6.64 7.09 6.17
CA ASN A 121 5.34 7.71 6.41
C ASN A 121 4.93 7.62 7.87
N GLN A 122 5.09 6.45 8.51
CA GLN A 122 4.78 6.25 9.91
C GLN A 122 5.71 7.09 10.81
N ALA A 123 6.99 7.08 10.51
CA ALA A 123 7.97 7.86 11.25
C ALA A 123 7.72 9.38 11.14
N MET A 124 7.44 9.88 9.94
CA MET A 124 7.08 11.29 9.72
C MET A 124 5.83 11.69 10.53
N LEU A 125 4.84 10.82 10.61
CA LEU A 125 3.62 11.08 11.39
C LEU A 125 3.93 11.20 12.88
N ILE A 126 4.80 10.34 13.40
CA ILE A 126 5.25 10.36 14.80
C ILE A 126 6.01 11.64 15.11
N ASP A 127 6.89 12.09 14.20
CA ASP A 127 7.72 13.28 14.38
C ASP A 127 6.92 14.57 14.53
N VAL A 128 5.83 14.68 13.77
CA VAL A 128 5.01 15.91 13.75
C VAL A 128 3.83 15.85 14.72
N SER A 129 3.63 14.73 15.43
CA SER A 129 2.53 14.53 16.36
C SER A 129 3.00 14.57 17.82
N LYS A 130 2.22 15.21 18.69
CA LYS A 130 2.42 15.13 20.13
C LYS A 130 1.97 13.76 20.66
N PRO A 131 2.62 13.22 21.72
CA PRO A 131 2.25 11.91 22.27
C PRO A 131 0.75 11.77 22.59
N GLU A 132 0.13 12.83 23.12
CA GLU A 132 -1.28 12.88 23.51
C GLU A 132 -2.23 12.84 22.31
N GLU A 133 -1.77 13.28 21.14
CA GLU A 133 -2.54 13.33 19.89
C GLU A 133 -2.51 12.01 19.14
N ARG A 134 -1.46 11.20 19.31
CA ARG A 134 -1.20 9.99 18.52
C ARG A 134 -2.37 9.03 18.53
N LYS A 135 -2.97 8.75 19.69
CA LYS A 135 -4.13 7.86 19.79
C LYS A 135 -5.26 8.33 18.88
N THR A 136 -5.60 9.61 18.91
CA THR A 136 -6.68 10.18 18.09
C THR A 136 -6.34 10.14 16.60
N ILE A 137 -5.09 10.49 16.24
CA ILE A 137 -4.61 10.47 14.86
C ILE A 137 -4.70 9.05 14.27
N TYR A 138 -4.17 8.04 14.97
CA TYR A 138 -4.24 6.65 14.53
C TYR A 138 -5.68 6.12 14.44
N THR A 139 -6.55 6.54 15.37
CA THR A 139 -7.98 6.21 15.30
C THR A 139 -8.63 6.78 14.05
N ILE A 140 -8.35 8.04 13.70
CA ILE A 140 -8.90 8.67 12.48
C ILE A 140 -8.36 7.98 11.22
N ILE A 141 -7.06 7.69 11.16
CA ILE A 141 -6.43 6.97 10.04
C ILE A 141 -7.05 5.57 9.89
N TYR A 142 -7.25 4.86 10.98
CA TYR A 142 -7.89 3.53 10.97
C TYR A 142 -9.31 3.60 10.38
N TRP A 143 -10.15 4.53 10.85
CA TRP A 143 -11.50 4.72 10.31
C TRP A 143 -11.49 5.15 8.85
N ALA A 144 -10.63 6.11 8.50
CA ALA A 144 -10.47 6.56 7.12
C ALA A 144 -10.08 5.41 6.19
N ASN A 145 -9.14 4.56 6.61
CA ASN A 145 -8.69 3.42 5.83
C ASN A 145 -9.80 2.37 5.64
N ASN A 146 -10.51 1.99 6.71
CA ASN A 146 -11.58 1.00 6.61
C ASN A 146 -12.77 1.51 5.76
N LEU A 147 -13.12 2.79 5.90
CA LEU A 147 -14.15 3.41 5.06
C LEU A 147 -13.72 3.44 3.59
N SER A 148 -12.45 3.75 3.34
CA SER A 148 -11.86 3.71 1.98
C SER A 148 -11.93 2.33 1.36
N ILE A 149 -11.59 1.28 2.13
CA ILE A 149 -11.65 -0.11 1.66
C ILE A 149 -13.08 -0.50 1.34
N ALA A 150 -14.05 -0.14 2.19
CA ALA A 150 -15.46 -0.45 1.95
C ALA A 150 -15.99 0.25 0.68
N ILE A 151 -15.78 1.57 0.55
CA ILE A 151 -16.22 2.33 -0.63
C ILE A 151 -15.50 1.85 -1.88
N GLY A 152 -14.17 1.69 -1.80
CA GLY A 152 -13.33 1.27 -2.92
C GLY A 152 -13.63 -0.15 -3.36
N GLY A 153 -13.85 -1.07 -2.43
CA GLY A 153 -14.21 -2.46 -2.74
C GLY A 153 -15.55 -2.55 -3.49
N ILE A 154 -16.58 -1.85 -3.02
CA ILE A 154 -17.88 -1.80 -3.69
C ILE A 154 -17.74 -1.19 -5.10
N ALA A 155 -17.12 -0.02 -5.22
CA ALA A 155 -16.93 0.63 -6.51
C ALA A 155 -16.07 -0.21 -7.47
N GLY A 156 -15.01 -0.84 -6.95
CA GLY A 156 -14.16 -1.74 -7.73
C GLY A 156 -14.90 -2.97 -8.21
N GLY A 157 -15.75 -3.59 -7.40
CA GLY A 157 -16.57 -4.74 -7.79
C GLY A 157 -17.41 -4.46 -9.04
N PHE A 158 -18.03 -3.29 -9.09
CA PHE A 158 -18.84 -2.88 -10.26
C PHE A 158 -18.02 -2.41 -11.46
N LEU A 159 -16.92 -1.70 -11.23
CA LEU A 159 -16.21 -0.98 -12.30
C LEU A 159 -14.99 -1.75 -12.83
N PHE A 160 -14.38 -2.65 -12.06
CA PHE A 160 -13.08 -3.23 -12.41
C PHE A 160 -13.08 -3.96 -13.74
N LYS A 161 -14.14 -4.71 -14.04
CA LYS A 161 -14.21 -5.57 -15.23
C LYS A 161 -14.29 -4.78 -16.53
N GLU A 162 -15.05 -3.70 -16.55
CA GLU A 162 -15.34 -2.93 -17.76
C GLU A 162 -14.56 -1.61 -17.83
N HIS A 163 -14.14 -1.06 -16.68
CA HIS A 163 -13.54 0.26 -16.55
C HIS A 163 -12.14 0.24 -15.92
N LEU A 164 -11.36 -0.82 -16.17
CA LEU A 164 -10.01 -0.95 -15.60
C LEU A 164 -9.10 0.21 -16.01
N PHE A 165 -9.19 0.68 -17.25
CA PHE A 165 -8.40 1.82 -17.73
C PHE A 165 -8.70 3.08 -16.93
N GLU A 166 -9.97 3.41 -16.72
CA GLU A 166 -10.42 4.57 -15.96
C GLU A 166 -10.04 4.49 -14.48
N LEU A 167 -10.10 3.29 -13.89
CA LEU A 167 -9.64 3.07 -12.51
C LEU A 167 -8.12 3.26 -12.38
N LEU A 168 -7.35 2.79 -13.33
CA LEU A 168 -5.90 3.02 -13.37
C LEU A 168 -5.54 4.48 -13.65
N LEU A 169 -6.34 5.18 -14.46
CA LEU A 169 -6.24 6.63 -14.63
C LEU A 169 -6.50 7.36 -13.31
N ALA A 170 -7.58 7.02 -12.60
CA ALA A 170 -7.89 7.60 -11.30
C ALA A 170 -6.76 7.35 -10.28
N LEU A 171 -6.17 6.16 -10.28
CA LEU A 171 -5.02 5.79 -9.44
C LEU A 171 -3.78 6.63 -9.77
N SER A 172 -3.49 6.82 -11.06
CA SER A 172 -2.38 7.64 -11.55
C SER A 172 -2.56 9.12 -11.16
N VAL A 173 -3.76 9.67 -11.38
CA VAL A 173 -4.09 11.06 -11.01
C VAL A 173 -4.00 11.27 -9.50
N THR A 174 -4.56 10.36 -8.71
CA THR A 174 -4.49 10.42 -7.24
C THR A 174 -3.04 10.42 -6.76
N THR A 175 -2.20 9.55 -7.33
CA THR A 175 -0.78 9.48 -6.98
C THR A 175 -0.03 10.75 -7.40
N LEU A 176 -0.37 11.36 -8.53
CA LEU A 176 0.18 12.64 -8.95
C LEU A 176 -0.18 13.77 -7.96
N ILE A 177 -1.44 13.82 -7.52
CA ILE A 177 -1.89 14.78 -6.51
C ILE A 177 -1.12 14.57 -5.20
N THR A 178 -1.00 13.32 -4.75
CA THR A 178 -0.24 12.96 -3.55
C THR A 178 1.22 13.38 -3.67
N TRP A 179 1.86 13.05 -4.78
CA TRP A 179 3.23 13.46 -5.07
C TRP A 179 3.41 14.98 -4.99
N PHE A 180 2.49 15.74 -5.58
CA PHE A 180 2.52 17.20 -5.54
C PHE A 180 2.37 17.72 -4.11
N LEU A 181 1.41 17.21 -3.34
CA LEU A 181 1.19 17.60 -1.95
C LEU A 181 2.41 17.30 -1.07
N ILE A 182 3.03 16.13 -1.22
CA ILE A 182 4.20 15.75 -0.43
C ILE A 182 5.40 16.60 -0.83
N THR A 183 5.61 16.83 -2.12
CA THR A 183 6.77 17.56 -2.61
C THR A 183 6.75 19.04 -2.21
N PHE A 184 5.61 19.72 -2.38
CA PHE A 184 5.51 21.17 -2.24
C PHE A 184 4.89 21.63 -0.92
N VAL A 185 4.08 20.81 -0.26
CA VAL A 185 3.34 21.24 0.94
C VAL A 185 3.91 20.67 2.23
N ILE A 186 4.43 19.45 2.21
CA ILE A 186 5.01 18.80 3.39
C ILE A 186 6.48 19.20 3.51
N HIS A 187 6.90 19.56 4.73
CA HIS A 187 8.30 19.84 5.03
C HIS A 187 9.00 18.60 5.60
N GLU A 188 10.33 18.55 5.45
CA GLU A 188 11.11 17.47 6.07
C GLU A 188 10.97 17.54 7.59
N SER A 189 10.62 16.42 8.20
CA SER A 189 10.44 16.32 9.66
C SER A 189 11.68 15.86 10.40
N TYR A 190 12.61 15.26 9.67
CA TYR A 190 13.81 14.65 10.22
C TYR A 190 15.05 15.05 9.42
N ILE A 191 16.01 15.65 10.09
CA ILE A 191 17.33 15.95 9.52
C ILE A 191 18.25 14.79 9.92
N PRO A 192 18.72 13.96 8.96
CA PRO A 192 19.66 12.91 9.27
C PRO A 192 20.89 13.47 9.97
N ALA A 193 21.28 12.87 11.08
CA ALA A 193 22.56 13.21 11.70
C ALA A 193 23.66 13.01 10.65
N SER A 194 24.52 14.03 10.45
CA SER A 194 25.62 13.98 9.49
C SER A 194 26.35 12.64 9.59
N THR A 195 26.11 11.75 8.66
CA THR A 195 26.77 10.48 8.57
C THR A 195 28.23 10.75 8.23
N LYS A 196 29.11 10.73 9.26
CA LYS A 196 30.53 10.42 9.01
C LYS A 196 30.52 9.15 8.16
N GLU A 197 31.32 9.13 7.10
CA GLU A 197 31.43 8.03 6.13
C GLU A 197 31.56 6.66 6.82
N VAL A 198 30.42 6.05 7.12
CA VAL A 198 30.37 4.69 7.63
C VAL A 198 30.25 3.78 6.40
N ARG A 199 31.16 2.84 6.27
CA ARG A 199 31.19 1.92 5.13
C ARG A 199 29.87 1.15 5.04
N PRO A 200 29.31 0.91 3.84
CA PRO A 200 28.04 0.17 3.67
C PRO A 200 28.00 -1.19 4.40
N ALA A 201 29.14 -1.86 4.49
CA ALA A 201 29.27 -3.14 5.20
C ALA A 201 29.05 -3.01 6.72
N ASP A 202 29.49 -1.91 7.34
CA ASP A 202 29.32 -1.66 8.76
C ASP A 202 27.84 -1.34 9.09
N HIS A 203 27.13 -0.69 8.15
CA HIS A 203 25.69 -0.45 8.27
C HIS A 203 24.89 -1.76 8.20
N ALA A 204 25.19 -2.65 7.26
CA ALA A 204 24.54 -3.95 7.16
C ALA A 204 24.78 -4.79 8.44
N ARG A 205 25.99 -4.77 8.97
CA ARG A 205 26.35 -5.49 10.20
C ARG A 205 25.60 -4.94 11.42
N LYS A 206 25.48 -3.61 11.52
CA LYS A 206 24.72 -2.94 12.58
C LYS A 206 23.21 -3.25 12.49
N LEU A 207 22.64 -3.27 11.29
CA LEU A 207 21.26 -3.69 11.06
C LEU A 207 21.02 -5.12 11.54
N ILE A 208 21.86 -6.07 11.12
CA ILE A 208 21.75 -7.48 11.53
C ILE A 208 21.88 -7.61 13.05
N SER A 209 22.80 -6.85 13.68
CA SER A 209 22.98 -6.85 15.13
C SER A 209 21.73 -6.33 15.85
N ASN A 210 21.14 -5.25 15.38
CA ASN A 210 19.91 -4.67 15.95
C ASN A 210 18.73 -5.66 15.84
N TYR A 211 18.57 -6.31 14.68
CA TYR A 211 17.54 -7.35 14.52
C TYR A 211 17.77 -8.54 15.45
N LYS A 212 19.02 -8.99 15.60
CA LYS A 212 19.35 -10.08 16.51
C LYS A 212 18.98 -9.74 17.97
N GLU A 213 19.21 -8.52 18.40
CA GLU A 213 18.81 -8.04 19.73
C GLU A 213 17.30 -8.06 19.90
N VAL A 214 16.54 -7.52 18.92
CA VAL A 214 15.08 -7.50 18.93
C VAL A 214 14.50 -8.93 18.93
N PHE A 215 15.03 -9.84 18.12
CA PHE A 215 14.60 -11.25 18.09
C PHE A 215 15.02 -12.04 19.33
N SER A 216 15.91 -11.52 20.16
CA SER A 216 16.27 -12.13 21.44
C SER A 216 15.22 -11.86 22.54
N ASP A 217 14.36 -10.86 22.37
CA ASP A 217 13.24 -10.59 23.28
C ASP A 217 12.09 -11.56 22.99
N ARG A 218 11.90 -12.53 23.89
CA ARG A 218 10.85 -13.56 23.79
C ARG A 218 9.43 -12.95 23.78
N VAL A 219 9.19 -11.89 24.54
CA VAL A 219 7.88 -11.25 24.63
C VAL A 219 7.55 -10.58 23.30
N PHE A 220 8.53 -9.87 22.73
CA PHE A 220 8.39 -9.26 21.41
C PHE A 220 8.16 -10.31 20.32
N VAL A 221 8.92 -11.40 20.32
CA VAL A 221 8.75 -12.50 19.35
C VAL A 221 7.36 -13.12 19.45
N LEU A 222 6.87 -13.40 20.65
CA LEU A 222 5.51 -13.93 20.85
C LEU A 222 4.43 -12.94 20.37
N PHE A 223 4.61 -11.65 20.64
CA PHE A 223 3.70 -10.59 20.14
C PHE A 223 3.68 -10.55 18.62
N VAL A 224 4.85 -10.60 17.97
CA VAL A 224 4.95 -10.64 16.50
C VAL A 224 4.29 -11.89 15.93
N LEU A 225 4.53 -13.07 16.51
CA LEU A 225 3.91 -14.32 16.06
C LEU A 225 2.39 -14.28 16.20
N ALA A 226 1.86 -13.77 17.30
CA ALA A 226 0.43 -13.57 17.47
C ALA A 226 -0.14 -12.60 16.42
N GLY A 227 0.56 -11.49 16.15
CA GLY A 227 0.20 -10.54 15.10
C GLY A 227 0.19 -11.18 13.71
N VAL A 228 1.20 -11.99 13.38
CA VAL A 228 1.26 -12.72 12.11
C VAL A 228 0.07 -13.66 11.95
N LEU A 229 -0.33 -14.39 12.99
CA LEU A 229 -1.50 -15.29 12.94
C LEU A 229 -2.79 -14.50 12.68
N VAL A 230 -3.02 -13.40 13.39
CA VAL A 230 -4.21 -12.55 13.21
C VAL A 230 -4.25 -11.96 11.80
N LEU A 231 -3.15 -11.35 11.35
CA LEU A 231 -3.05 -10.75 10.01
C LEU A 231 -3.16 -11.79 8.89
N SER A 232 -2.67 -13.01 9.11
CA SER A 232 -2.81 -14.11 8.14
C SER A 232 -4.26 -14.48 7.91
N MET A 233 -5.09 -14.52 8.97
CA MET A 233 -6.52 -14.78 8.85
C MET A 233 -7.21 -13.66 8.06
N GLU A 234 -6.91 -12.41 8.36
CA GLU A 234 -7.49 -11.25 7.65
C GLU A 234 -7.09 -11.24 6.17
N PHE A 235 -5.83 -11.55 5.88
CA PHE A 235 -5.32 -11.63 4.50
C PHE A 235 -5.94 -12.77 3.70
N GLN A 236 -6.13 -13.95 4.32
CA GLN A 236 -6.83 -15.09 3.70
C GLN A 236 -8.29 -14.74 3.43
N LEU A 237 -8.97 -14.12 4.38
CA LEU A 237 -10.36 -13.72 4.24
C LEU A 237 -10.53 -12.78 3.03
N THR A 238 -9.74 -11.72 2.96
CA THR A 238 -9.82 -10.69 1.90
C THR A 238 -9.55 -11.26 0.51
N ASN A 239 -8.54 -12.13 0.36
CA ASN A 239 -8.14 -12.65 -0.95
C ASN A 239 -8.94 -13.88 -1.39
N TYR A 240 -9.32 -14.75 -0.44
CA TYR A 240 -9.98 -16.00 -0.77
C TYR A 240 -11.49 -15.86 -0.94
N ILE A 241 -12.14 -14.97 -0.20
CA ILE A 241 -13.60 -14.71 -0.32
C ILE A 241 -13.95 -14.25 -1.73
N GLY A 242 -13.21 -13.32 -2.32
CA GLY A 242 -13.49 -12.83 -3.67
C GLY A 242 -13.45 -13.93 -4.72
N VAL A 243 -12.44 -14.80 -4.67
CA VAL A 243 -12.34 -15.95 -5.58
C VAL A 243 -13.48 -16.95 -5.34
N ARG A 244 -13.78 -17.25 -4.07
CA ARG A 244 -14.85 -18.19 -3.70
C ARG A 244 -16.23 -17.70 -4.12
N LEU A 245 -16.52 -16.43 -3.91
CA LEU A 245 -17.78 -15.83 -4.34
C LEU A 245 -17.93 -15.83 -5.86
N ALA A 246 -16.85 -15.58 -6.59
CA ALA A 246 -16.85 -15.64 -8.06
C ALA A 246 -17.16 -17.05 -8.58
N ASP A 247 -16.64 -18.10 -7.92
CA ASP A 247 -16.80 -19.49 -8.33
C ASP A 247 -18.16 -20.08 -7.90
N ASP A 248 -18.58 -19.84 -6.65
CA ASP A 248 -19.77 -20.45 -6.07
C ASP A 248 -21.07 -19.70 -6.43
N PHE A 249 -20.98 -18.41 -6.77
CA PHE A 249 -22.14 -17.54 -7.06
C PHE A 249 -21.96 -16.79 -8.39
N PRO A 250 -21.98 -17.47 -9.53
CA PRO A 250 -21.75 -16.84 -10.83
C PRO A 250 -22.78 -15.76 -11.18
N LEU A 251 -24.04 -15.96 -10.77
CA LEU A 251 -25.13 -14.97 -10.96
C LEU A 251 -26.13 -15.14 -9.84
N GLN A 252 -26.43 -14.05 -9.12
CA GLN A 252 -27.45 -14.00 -8.08
C GLN A 252 -28.37 -12.80 -8.30
N SER A 253 -29.66 -12.98 -8.05
CA SER A 253 -30.60 -11.86 -8.05
C SER A 253 -30.87 -11.39 -6.62
N LEU A 254 -30.56 -10.14 -6.31
CA LEU A 254 -30.84 -9.52 -5.03
C LEU A 254 -31.66 -8.25 -5.27
N PHE A 255 -32.82 -8.11 -4.63
CA PHE A 255 -33.71 -6.95 -4.81
C PHE A 255 -34.11 -6.66 -6.27
N GLY A 256 -34.14 -7.67 -7.16
CA GLY A 256 -34.50 -7.51 -8.56
C GLY A 256 -33.34 -7.08 -9.49
N PHE A 257 -32.12 -7.00 -8.97
CA PHE A 257 -30.90 -6.79 -9.74
C PHE A 257 -30.08 -8.08 -9.82
N GLU A 258 -29.49 -8.37 -10.96
CA GLU A 258 -28.58 -9.50 -11.14
C GLU A 258 -27.14 -9.05 -10.81
N PHE A 259 -26.49 -9.75 -9.88
CA PHE A 259 -25.11 -9.51 -9.47
C PHE A 259 -24.28 -10.76 -9.72
N SER A 260 -23.07 -10.58 -10.22
CA SER A 260 -22.05 -11.64 -10.23
C SER A 260 -21.43 -11.77 -8.83
N GLY A 261 -20.85 -12.94 -8.50
CA GLY A 261 -20.20 -13.15 -7.21
C GLY A 261 -19.00 -12.20 -6.94
N ILE A 262 -18.53 -11.46 -7.96
CA ILE A 262 -17.50 -10.42 -7.84
C ILE A 262 -18.11 -9.09 -7.39
N GLU A 263 -19.38 -8.83 -7.75
CA GLU A 263 -20.11 -7.61 -7.44
C GLU A 263 -20.79 -7.68 -6.07
N MET A 264 -20.90 -8.87 -5.48
CA MET A 264 -21.37 -9.12 -4.11
C MET A 264 -20.28 -8.86 -3.07
#